data_6c439fa7e61fbab46d23689e52c21f4d
#
_entry.id   6c439fa7e61fbab46d23689e52c21f4d
#
_cell.length_a   1.000
_cell.length_b   1.000
_cell.length_c   1.000
_cell.angle_alpha   90.00
_cell.angle_beta   90.00
_cell.angle_gamma   90.00
#
_symmetry.space_group_name_H-M   'P 1'
#
loop_
_entity.id
_entity.type
_entity.pdbx_description
1 polymer ?
#
loop_
_entity_poly.entity_id
_entity_poly.type
_entity_poly.pdbx_seq_one_letter_code
_entity_poly.pdbx_strand_id
1 'polypeptide(L)'
;MEGLRSQLRGLARPLVWSPLVALLVLVQLWQALRQPQPLPIAAADDGLTTPQTLQPEADPTDFSPEELAYLQRRFGVHGPQTPLAQLFTRGVDQLEPLRANTLLRLRELKPVILQESKRLRINPMLITGILYDEIQHSKPGEGLPFVAHSGLVSTLGPAQLGISELIHQGKLPPEPSDADIAAARELLLDPESNVALLAGKMARLKAELGFSTCSPLIASRSPMEAKAIATLAYLHNGKLDYPARILRYMQDPALHGLIFSQQRSALSDLI
;
A
#
# COMPACT_ATOMS: atom_id res chain seq x y z
N MET A 1 36.92 22.13 39.31
CA MET A 1 35.75 21.60 38.59
C MET A 1 35.58 22.30 37.24
N GLU A 2 36.61 22.32 36.40
CA GLU A 2 36.58 23.00 35.09
C GLU A 2 36.95 22.09 33.90
N GLY A 3 36.98 20.80 34.07
CA GLY A 3 37.46 19.84 33.05
C GLY A 3 36.40 19.12 32.24
N LEU A 4 35.07 19.32 32.45
CA LEU A 4 34.00 18.52 31.81
C LEU A 4 33.16 19.27 30.80
N ARG A 5 33.46 20.51 30.47
CA ARG A 5 32.67 21.34 29.51
C ARG A 5 33.23 21.44 28.10
N SER A 6 34.40 20.83 27.82
CA SER A 6 35.05 20.97 26.50
C SER A 6 34.82 19.82 25.49
N GLN A 7 34.16 18.72 25.89
CA GLN A 7 33.99 17.54 25.02
C GLN A 7 32.63 17.39 24.32
N LEU A 8 31.69 18.29 24.51
CA LEU A 8 30.34 18.20 23.87
C LEU A 8 30.10 19.17 22.71
N ARG A 9 31.15 19.79 22.15
CA ARG A 9 31.00 20.71 21.01
C ARG A 9 31.27 20.07 19.65
N GLY A 10 31.35 18.75 19.52
CA GLY A 10 31.80 18.07 18.30
C GLY A 10 30.73 17.34 17.46
N LEU A 11 29.44 17.28 17.83
CA LEU A 11 28.47 16.38 17.18
C LEU A 11 27.20 17.03 16.62
N ALA A 12 27.19 18.33 16.38
CA ALA A 12 26.13 18.98 15.63
C ALA A 12 26.67 19.45 14.28
N ARG A 13 27.06 18.51 13.40
CA ARG A 13 27.11 18.80 11.95
C ARG A 13 25.68 18.74 11.46
N PRO A 14 25.06 19.85 10.98
CA PRO A 14 23.81 19.78 10.25
C PRO A 14 24.08 18.87 9.05
N LEU A 15 23.21 17.89 8.80
CA LEU A 15 23.15 17.17 7.52
C LEU A 15 22.86 18.21 6.46
N VAL A 16 23.90 18.80 5.92
CA VAL A 16 23.81 19.64 4.72
C VAL A 16 23.44 18.68 3.62
N TRP A 17 22.15 18.61 3.31
CA TRP A 17 21.67 17.96 2.10
C TRP A 17 22.48 18.54 0.96
N SER A 18 23.34 17.74 0.35
CA SER A 18 24.20 18.18 -0.73
C SER A 18 23.30 18.89 -1.75
N PRO A 19 23.65 20.13 -2.18
CA PRO A 19 22.89 20.85 -3.21
C PRO A 19 22.70 20.01 -4.47
N LEU A 20 23.52 19.00 -4.69
CA LEU A 20 23.40 17.99 -5.72
C LEU A 20 22.12 17.11 -5.56
N VAL A 21 21.75 16.72 -4.35
CA VAL A 21 20.53 15.93 -4.11
C VAL A 21 19.30 16.79 -4.35
N ALA A 22 19.33 18.05 -3.89
CA ALA A 22 18.25 19.01 -4.15
C ALA A 22 18.11 19.30 -5.66
N LEU A 23 19.23 19.43 -6.36
CA LEU A 23 19.25 19.64 -7.81
C LEU A 23 18.72 18.42 -8.57
N LEU A 24 19.11 17.22 -8.18
CA LEU A 24 18.60 15.97 -8.77
C LEU A 24 17.08 15.83 -8.61
N VAL A 25 16.56 16.14 -7.43
CA VAL A 25 15.11 16.12 -7.18
C VAL A 25 14.40 17.16 -8.04
N LEU A 26 14.96 18.37 -8.16
CA LEU A 26 14.40 19.44 -9.00
C LEU A 26 14.44 19.08 -10.49
N VAL A 27 15.50 18.45 -10.98
CA VAL A 27 15.62 18.00 -12.37
C VAL A 27 14.60 16.89 -12.66
N GLN A 28 14.40 15.94 -11.76
CA GLN A 28 13.40 14.88 -11.92
C GLN A 28 11.97 15.45 -11.89
N LEU A 29 11.70 16.42 -11.00
CA LEU A 29 10.41 17.12 -10.99
C LEU A 29 10.15 17.87 -12.31
N TRP A 30 11.17 18.54 -12.83
CA TRP A 30 11.07 19.29 -14.09
C TRP A 30 10.87 18.38 -15.31
N GLN A 31 11.51 17.20 -15.35
CA GLN A 31 11.28 16.20 -16.38
C GLN A 31 9.88 15.60 -16.31
N ALA A 32 9.36 15.31 -15.09
CA ALA A 32 8.00 14.81 -14.88
C ALA A 32 6.93 15.82 -15.34
N LEU A 33 7.19 17.13 -15.16
CA LEU A 33 6.29 18.21 -15.62
C LEU A 33 6.33 18.42 -17.13
N ARG A 34 7.36 17.94 -17.84
CA ARG A 34 7.53 18.07 -19.30
C ARG A 34 7.07 16.88 -20.11
N GLN A 35 6.51 15.82 -19.52
CA GLN A 35 5.96 14.73 -20.30
C GLN A 35 4.83 15.27 -21.18
N PRO A 36 4.92 15.12 -22.53
CA PRO A 36 3.85 15.56 -23.42
C PRO A 36 2.59 14.75 -23.07
N GLN A 37 1.50 15.48 -22.84
CA GLN A 37 0.18 14.86 -22.75
C GLN A 37 -0.04 14.04 -24.02
N PRO A 38 -0.53 12.79 -23.94
CA PRO A 38 -0.92 12.06 -25.14
C PRO A 38 -1.95 12.88 -25.90
N LEU A 39 -1.63 13.19 -27.15
CA LEU A 39 -2.56 13.87 -28.04
C LEU A 39 -3.83 13.02 -28.17
N PRO A 40 -5.03 13.61 -28.13
CA PRO A 40 -6.25 12.88 -28.42
C PRO A 40 -6.13 12.31 -29.84
N ILE A 41 -6.19 10.99 -29.97
CA ILE A 41 -6.29 10.30 -31.25
C ILE A 41 -7.59 10.76 -31.87
N ALA A 42 -7.50 11.55 -32.96
CA ALA A 42 -8.65 11.91 -33.75
C ALA A 42 -9.27 10.61 -34.29
N ALA A 43 -10.50 10.31 -33.85
CA ALA A 43 -11.27 9.20 -34.37
C ALA A 43 -11.49 9.41 -35.86
N ALA A 44 -10.99 8.50 -36.68
CA ALA A 44 -11.38 8.41 -38.07
C ALA A 44 -12.88 8.06 -38.12
N ASP A 45 -13.65 8.91 -38.77
CA ASP A 45 -15.09 8.76 -38.99
C ASP A 45 -15.29 7.70 -40.08
N ASP A 46 -15.35 6.42 -39.69
CA ASP A 46 -15.84 5.33 -40.54
C ASP A 46 -17.30 5.06 -40.18
N GLY A 47 -18.19 5.67 -40.99
CA GLY A 47 -19.62 5.52 -40.86
C GLY A 47 -20.12 4.09 -41.00
N LEU A 48 -20.25 3.37 -39.90
CA LEU A 48 -21.06 2.16 -39.78
C LEU A 48 -21.51 1.96 -38.34
N THR A 49 -22.82 1.99 -38.15
CA THR A 49 -23.58 1.61 -36.94
C THR A 49 -23.37 2.46 -35.73
N THR A 50 -24.41 3.17 -35.32
CA THR A 50 -24.52 3.87 -34.04
C THR A 50 -24.04 2.98 -32.91
N PRO A 51 -22.88 3.25 -32.25
CA PRO A 51 -22.54 2.55 -31.02
C PRO A 51 -23.60 2.94 -30.01
N GLN A 52 -24.24 1.96 -29.39
CA GLN A 52 -24.90 2.21 -28.12
C GLN A 52 -23.88 2.99 -27.27
N THR A 53 -24.24 4.19 -26.89
CA THR A 53 -23.47 5.04 -26.01
C THR A 53 -23.26 4.20 -24.73
N LEU A 54 -22.12 3.52 -24.63
CA LEU A 54 -21.69 2.92 -23.39
C LEU A 54 -21.63 4.08 -22.40
N GLN A 55 -22.57 4.12 -21.47
CA GLN A 55 -22.46 5.06 -20.35
C GLN A 55 -21.09 4.84 -19.76
N PRO A 56 -20.28 5.90 -19.56
CA PRO A 56 -18.98 5.75 -18.94
C PRO A 56 -19.21 5.00 -17.64
N GLU A 57 -18.57 3.84 -17.52
CA GLU A 57 -18.65 3.01 -16.32
C GLU A 57 -18.18 3.87 -15.14
N ALA A 58 -18.99 4.00 -14.11
CA ALA A 58 -18.68 4.87 -12.97
C ALA A 58 -17.32 4.49 -12.37
N ASP A 59 -16.44 5.46 -12.17
CA ASP A 59 -15.12 5.23 -11.56
C ASP A 59 -15.31 4.57 -10.18
N PRO A 60 -14.79 3.37 -9.95
CA PRO A 60 -14.95 2.66 -8.68
C PRO A 60 -14.30 3.41 -7.49
N THR A 61 -13.44 4.39 -7.76
CA THR A 61 -12.77 5.21 -6.74
C THR A 61 -13.51 6.51 -6.42
N ASP A 62 -14.59 6.80 -7.14
CA ASP A 62 -15.44 7.97 -6.90
C ASP A 62 -16.45 7.66 -5.79
N PHE A 63 -16.19 8.18 -4.59
CA PHE A 63 -17.05 8.00 -3.41
C PHE A 63 -17.96 9.21 -3.24
N SER A 64 -19.27 8.96 -3.10
CA SER A 64 -20.20 10.04 -2.78
C SER A 64 -19.96 10.58 -1.36
N PRO A 65 -20.37 11.84 -1.07
CA PRO A 65 -20.28 12.39 0.29
C PRO A 65 -20.98 11.52 1.33
N GLU A 66 -22.11 10.90 0.98
CA GLU A 66 -22.88 10.02 1.86
C GLU A 66 -22.14 8.72 2.15
N GLU A 67 -21.53 8.09 1.12
CA GLU A 67 -20.67 6.91 1.30
C GLU A 67 -19.49 7.23 2.21
N LEU A 68 -18.80 8.34 1.98
CA LEU A 68 -17.68 8.76 2.81
C LEU A 68 -18.11 9.02 4.27
N ALA A 69 -19.21 9.73 4.46
CA ALA A 69 -19.73 9.98 5.80
C ALA A 69 -20.13 8.68 6.53
N TYR A 70 -20.68 7.70 5.81
CA TYR A 70 -20.98 6.37 6.35
C TYR A 70 -19.70 5.62 6.74
N LEU A 71 -18.71 5.54 5.83
CA LEU A 71 -17.45 4.83 6.07
C LEU A 71 -16.64 5.48 7.21
N GLN A 72 -16.60 6.81 7.27
CA GLN A 72 -15.91 7.53 8.33
C GLN A 72 -16.55 7.30 9.70
N ARG A 73 -17.87 7.35 9.80
CA ARG A 73 -18.57 7.07 11.07
C ARG A 73 -18.41 5.64 11.53
N ARG A 74 -18.47 4.67 10.62
CA ARG A 74 -18.44 3.25 10.95
C ARG A 74 -17.02 2.72 11.23
N PHE A 75 -16.02 3.18 10.49
CA PHE A 75 -14.67 2.63 10.49
C PHE A 75 -13.60 3.62 10.98
N GLY A 76 -13.96 4.86 11.31
CA GLY A 76 -13.05 5.86 11.86
C GLY A 76 -11.93 6.30 10.91
N VAL A 77 -12.13 6.19 9.59
CA VAL A 77 -11.12 6.58 8.59
C VAL A 77 -11.00 8.09 8.44
N HIS A 78 -9.81 8.58 8.13
CA HIS A 78 -9.50 10.00 8.03
C HIS A 78 -9.66 10.54 6.60
N GLY A 79 -9.65 11.86 6.47
CA GLY A 79 -9.87 12.57 5.22
C GLY A 79 -8.72 12.51 4.20
N PRO A 80 -8.82 13.30 3.12
CA PRO A 80 -7.91 13.21 1.98
C PRO A 80 -6.46 13.57 2.33
N GLN A 81 -5.54 12.98 1.59
CA GLN A 81 -4.12 13.32 1.65
C GLN A 81 -3.89 14.75 1.14
N THR A 82 -2.96 15.48 1.75
CA THR A 82 -2.61 16.84 1.28
C THR A 82 -2.00 16.79 -0.12
N PRO A 83 -2.17 17.83 -0.96
CA PRO A 83 -1.58 17.87 -2.31
C PRO A 83 -0.05 17.67 -2.30
N LEU A 84 0.64 18.21 -1.31
CA LEU A 84 2.08 18.03 -1.15
C LEU A 84 2.46 16.58 -0.90
N ALA A 85 1.72 15.88 -0.03
CA ALA A 85 1.96 14.46 0.24
C ALA A 85 1.68 13.59 -1.01
N GLN A 86 0.66 13.92 -1.80
CA GLN A 86 0.38 13.26 -3.09
C GLN A 86 1.52 13.44 -4.09
N LEU A 87 2.11 14.65 -4.16
CA LEU A 87 3.24 14.94 -5.04
C LEU A 87 4.47 14.10 -4.66
N PHE A 88 4.79 14.00 -3.35
CA PHE A 88 5.88 13.15 -2.88
C PHE A 88 5.64 11.67 -3.20
N THR A 89 4.44 11.17 -2.98
CA THR A 89 4.07 9.79 -3.30
C THR A 89 4.31 9.48 -4.79
N ARG A 90 3.84 10.36 -5.70
CA ARG A 90 4.05 10.19 -7.14
C ARG A 90 5.53 10.25 -7.55
N GLY A 91 6.33 11.08 -6.89
CA GLY A 91 7.77 11.16 -7.13
C GLY A 91 8.50 9.88 -6.75
N VAL A 92 8.16 9.29 -5.62
CA VAL A 92 8.73 8.02 -5.12
C VAL A 92 8.38 6.84 -6.05
N ASP A 93 7.18 6.81 -6.60
CA ASP A 93 6.74 5.76 -7.55
C ASP A 93 7.63 5.65 -8.81
N GLN A 94 8.33 6.71 -9.18
CA GLN A 94 9.18 6.77 -10.37
C GLN A 94 10.64 6.37 -10.12
N LEU A 95 11.01 6.08 -8.87
CA LEU A 95 12.39 5.74 -8.52
C LEU A 95 12.66 4.24 -8.71
N GLU A 96 13.23 3.88 -9.87
CA GLU A 96 13.54 2.48 -10.22
C GLU A 96 14.32 1.69 -9.16
N PRO A 97 15.34 2.21 -8.46
CA PRO A 97 16.03 1.45 -7.42
C PRO A 97 15.10 1.06 -6.26
N LEU A 98 14.16 1.92 -5.88
CA LEU A 98 13.17 1.63 -4.84
C LEU A 98 12.17 0.58 -5.32
N ARG A 99 11.69 0.70 -6.57
CA ARG A 99 10.81 -0.28 -7.19
C ARG A 99 11.44 -1.67 -7.22
N ALA A 100 12.69 -1.79 -7.68
CA ALA A 100 13.41 -3.05 -7.73
C ALA A 100 13.54 -3.70 -6.34
N ASN A 101 13.90 -2.93 -5.32
CA ASN A 101 13.97 -3.40 -3.94
C ASN A 101 12.60 -3.84 -3.42
N THR A 102 11.54 -3.09 -3.69
CA THR A 102 10.17 -3.45 -3.32
C THR A 102 9.74 -4.77 -3.95
N LEU A 103 10.03 -4.98 -5.24
CA LEU A 103 9.74 -6.22 -5.94
C LEU A 103 10.51 -7.42 -5.34
N LEU A 104 11.76 -7.23 -4.91
CA LEU A 104 12.53 -8.28 -4.23
C LEU A 104 11.86 -8.68 -2.90
N ARG A 105 11.49 -7.70 -2.07
CA ARG A 105 10.79 -7.96 -0.80
C ARG A 105 9.43 -8.65 -1.02
N LEU A 106 8.67 -8.24 -2.03
CA LEU A 106 7.41 -8.91 -2.37
C LEU A 106 7.62 -10.35 -2.85
N ARG A 107 8.75 -10.64 -3.53
CA ARG A 107 9.09 -12.01 -3.95
C ARG A 107 9.30 -12.92 -2.74
N GLU A 108 9.96 -12.43 -1.70
CA GLU A 108 10.13 -13.15 -0.43
C GLU A 108 8.78 -13.42 0.25
N LEU A 109 7.86 -12.45 0.21
CA LEU A 109 6.53 -12.54 0.82
C LEU A 109 5.50 -13.32 -0.05
N LYS A 110 5.82 -13.64 -1.31
CA LYS A 110 4.89 -14.33 -2.22
C LYS A 110 4.25 -15.59 -1.62
N PRO A 111 4.99 -16.52 -0.96
CA PRO A 111 4.40 -17.74 -0.41
C PRO A 111 3.27 -17.42 0.59
N VAL A 112 3.52 -16.54 1.55
CA VAL A 112 2.53 -16.16 2.57
C VAL A 112 1.37 -15.36 1.96
N ILE A 113 1.62 -14.49 0.98
CA ILE A 113 0.56 -13.77 0.25
C ILE A 113 -0.40 -14.77 -0.38
N LEU A 114 0.10 -15.76 -1.12
CA LEU A 114 -0.74 -16.75 -1.78
C LEU A 114 -1.46 -17.66 -0.80
N GLN A 115 -0.78 -18.11 0.26
CA GLN A 115 -1.35 -18.96 1.29
C GLN A 115 -2.51 -18.27 1.99
N GLU A 116 -2.30 -17.05 2.50
CA GLU A 116 -3.31 -16.30 3.26
C GLU A 116 -4.46 -15.82 2.38
N SER A 117 -4.17 -15.38 1.16
CA SER A 117 -5.19 -15.02 0.17
C SER A 117 -6.12 -16.20 -0.14
N LYS A 118 -5.55 -17.40 -0.32
CA LYS A 118 -6.32 -18.63 -0.54
C LYS A 118 -7.15 -19.00 0.70
N ARG A 119 -6.53 -18.99 1.89
CA ARG A 119 -7.17 -19.35 3.16
C ARG A 119 -8.37 -18.45 3.47
N LEU A 120 -8.20 -17.12 3.28
CA LEU A 120 -9.21 -16.11 3.64
C LEU A 120 -10.10 -15.68 2.47
N ARG A 121 -9.91 -16.25 1.28
CA ARG A 121 -10.67 -15.86 0.07
C ARG A 121 -10.56 -14.38 -0.23
N ILE A 122 -9.34 -13.85 -0.15
CA ILE A 122 -9.00 -12.49 -0.55
C ILE A 122 -8.22 -12.53 -1.86
N ASN A 123 -8.41 -11.52 -2.71
CA ASN A 123 -7.66 -11.40 -3.96
C ASN A 123 -6.17 -11.19 -3.65
N PRO A 124 -5.25 -12.06 -4.10
CA PRO A 124 -3.83 -11.91 -3.83
C PRO A 124 -3.26 -10.61 -4.42
N MET A 125 -3.81 -10.10 -5.53
CA MET A 125 -3.36 -8.83 -6.09
C MET A 125 -3.74 -7.63 -5.22
N LEU A 126 -4.86 -7.69 -4.48
CA LEU A 126 -5.19 -6.65 -3.49
C LEU A 126 -4.15 -6.61 -2.37
N ILE A 127 -3.79 -7.77 -1.80
CA ILE A 127 -2.73 -7.86 -0.78
C ILE A 127 -1.40 -7.37 -1.34
N THR A 128 -1.05 -7.80 -2.55
CA THR A 128 0.21 -7.40 -3.22
C THR A 128 0.25 -5.90 -3.49
N GLY A 129 -0.83 -5.31 -3.99
CA GLY A 129 -0.90 -3.87 -4.28
C GLY A 129 -0.77 -3.02 -3.01
N ILE A 130 -1.41 -3.43 -1.91
CA ILE A 130 -1.26 -2.78 -0.61
C ILE A 130 0.19 -2.87 -0.11
N LEU A 131 0.77 -4.08 -0.09
CA LEU A 131 2.15 -4.28 0.33
C LEU A 131 3.15 -3.50 -0.54
N TYR A 132 2.90 -3.46 -1.86
CA TYR A 132 3.72 -2.68 -2.77
C TYR A 132 3.71 -1.20 -2.38
N ASP A 133 2.53 -0.61 -2.19
CA ASP A 133 2.40 0.81 -1.80
C ASP A 133 3.09 1.09 -0.47
N GLU A 134 2.82 0.29 0.56
CA GLU A 134 3.35 0.52 1.91
C GLU A 134 4.87 0.33 1.98
N ILE A 135 5.43 -0.69 1.30
CA ILE A 135 6.89 -0.91 1.26
C ILE A 135 7.58 0.19 0.45
N GLN A 136 7.02 0.56 -0.72
CA GLN A 136 7.57 1.60 -1.61
C GLN A 136 7.64 2.97 -0.93
N HIS A 137 6.65 3.29 -0.10
CA HIS A 137 6.53 4.59 0.58
C HIS A 137 6.93 4.55 2.06
N SER A 138 7.49 3.42 2.55
CA SER A 138 7.96 3.32 3.92
C SER A 138 9.11 4.32 4.17
N LYS A 139 9.08 4.97 5.33
CA LYS A 139 10.16 5.90 5.69
C LYS A 139 11.42 5.13 6.10
N PRO A 140 12.60 5.64 5.76
CA PRO A 140 13.85 5.03 6.20
C PRO A 140 13.89 4.89 7.73
N GLY A 141 14.14 3.67 8.21
CA GLY A 141 14.29 3.39 9.64
C GLY A 141 13.02 2.96 10.38
N GLU A 142 11.82 3.04 9.79
CA GLU A 142 10.57 2.59 10.45
C GLU A 142 10.59 1.09 10.81
N GLY A 143 11.32 0.27 10.07
CA GLY A 143 11.49 -1.16 10.34
C GLY A 143 12.56 -1.49 11.38
N LEU A 144 13.22 -0.51 12.00
CA LEU A 144 14.24 -0.77 13.00
C LEU A 144 13.58 -1.09 14.36
N PRO A 145 13.96 -2.19 15.04
CA PRO A 145 13.32 -2.62 16.28
C PRO A 145 13.28 -1.53 17.36
N PHE A 146 14.34 -0.75 17.52
CA PHE A 146 14.38 0.31 18.53
C PHE A 146 13.39 1.46 18.20
N VAL A 147 13.11 1.75 16.92
CA VAL A 147 12.08 2.75 16.51
C VAL A 147 10.70 2.21 16.81
N ALA A 148 10.45 0.95 16.48
CA ALA A 148 9.18 0.28 16.77
C ALA A 148 8.87 0.25 18.27
N HIS A 149 9.86 -0.01 19.13
CA HIS A 149 9.69 -0.05 20.58
C HIS A 149 9.63 1.34 21.24
N SER A 150 10.13 2.38 20.58
CA SER A 150 10.11 3.75 21.12
C SER A 150 8.70 4.35 21.22
N GLY A 151 7.71 3.78 20.52
CA GLY A 151 6.37 4.35 20.41
C GLY A 151 6.28 5.57 19.47
N LEU A 152 7.37 5.91 18.77
CA LEU A 152 7.42 7.02 17.82
C LEU A 152 6.64 6.73 16.52
N VAL A 153 6.42 5.45 16.22
CA VAL A 153 5.66 5.00 15.07
C VAL A 153 4.41 4.26 15.53
N SER A 154 3.28 4.56 14.90
CA SER A 154 1.98 3.97 15.23
C SER A 154 1.67 2.71 14.42
N THR A 155 2.38 2.51 13.30
CA THR A 155 2.20 1.40 12.37
C THR A 155 3.53 0.70 12.10
N LEU A 156 3.50 -0.61 11.91
CA LEU A 156 4.68 -1.46 11.85
C LEU A 156 4.58 -2.51 10.74
N GLY A 157 5.74 -2.97 10.30
CA GLY A 157 5.87 -4.05 9.32
C GLY A 157 5.53 -3.64 7.88
N PRO A 158 5.65 -4.60 6.93
CA PRO A 158 5.49 -4.33 5.51
C PRO A 158 4.10 -3.82 5.10
N ALA A 159 3.04 -4.12 5.85
CA ALA A 159 1.68 -3.63 5.61
C ALA A 159 1.30 -2.42 6.48
N GLN A 160 2.24 -1.83 7.22
CA GLN A 160 2.02 -0.66 8.07
C GLN A 160 0.77 -0.80 8.96
N LEU A 161 0.71 -1.88 9.75
CA LEU A 161 -0.41 -2.17 10.64
C LEU A 161 -0.16 -1.64 12.05
N GLY A 162 -1.22 -1.11 12.67
CA GLY A 162 -1.21 -0.69 14.07
C GLY A 162 -1.65 -1.79 15.03
N ILE A 163 -1.33 -1.63 16.31
CA ILE A 163 -1.74 -2.55 17.41
C ILE A 163 -3.28 -2.69 17.46
N SER A 164 -4.02 -1.62 17.15
CA SER A 164 -5.48 -1.65 17.10
C SER A 164 -6.04 -2.72 16.17
N GLU A 165 -5.33 -3.08 15.10
CA GLU A 165 -5.78 -4.14 14.20
C GLU A 165 -5.74 -5.52 14.86
N LEU A 166 -4.77 -5.78 15.76
CA LEU A 166 -4.73 -7.02 16.52
C LEU A 166 -5.91 -7.11 17.50
N ILE A 167 -6.32 -5.97 18.09
CA ILE A 167 -7.53 -5.90 18.93
C ILE A 167 -8.76 -6.20 18.08
N HIS A 168 -8.90 -5.57 16.90
CA HIS A 168 -10.02 -5.81 16.00
C HIS A 168 -10.12 -7.26 15.50
N GLN A 169 -8.99 -7.95 15.39
CA GLN A 169 -8.96 -9.37 15.02
C GLN A 169 -9.09 -10.32 16.23
N GLY A 170 -9.29 -9.79 17.45
CA GLY A 170 -9.40 -10.58 18.68
C GLY A 170 -8.11 -11.26 19.10
N LYS A 171 -6.97 -10.79 18.61
CA LYS A 171 -5.63 -11.29 18.96
C LYS A 171 -5.05 -10.63 20.22
N LEU A 172 -5.63 -9.50 20.61
CA LEU A 172 -5.34 -8.78 21.83
C LEU A 172 -6.66 -8.42 22.53
N PRO A 173 -6.64 -8.30 23.87
CA PRO A 173 -7.78 -7.78 24.62
C PRO A 173 -8.00 -6.30 24.25
N PRO A 174 -9.23 -5.75 24.52
CA PRO A 174 -9.53 -4.33 24.28
C PRO A 174 -8.60 -3.38 25.06
N GLU A 175 -8.17 -3.79 26.23
CA GLU A 175 -7.23 -3.07 27.10
C GLU A 175 -5.97 -3.94 27.30
N PRO A 176 -5.00 -3.89 26.36
CA PRO A 176 -3.80 -4.71 26.44
C PRO A 176 -2.83 -4.18 27.48
N SER A 177 -2.17 -5.08 28.21
CA SER A 177 -1.06 -4.75 29.09
C SER A 177 0.19 -4.30 28.31
N ASP A 178 1.16 -3.70 28.98
CA ASP A 178 2.45 -3.35 28.35
C ASP A 178 3.19 -4.57 27.79
N ALA A 179 3.05 -5.73 28.43
CA ALA A 179 3.60 -6.99 27.94
C ALA A 179 2.90 -7.45 26.64
N ASP A 180 1.57 -7.31 26.58
CA ASP A 180 0.79 -7.61 25.37
C ASP A 180 1.18 -6.66 24.22
N ILE A 181 1.37 -5.39 24.53
CA ILE A 181 1.81 -4.38 23.55
C ILE A 181 3.21 -4.70 23.01
N ALA A 182 4.13 -5.13 23.88
CA ALA A 182 5.48 -5.53 23.48
C ALA A 182 5.43 -6.76 22.55
N ALA A 183 4.69 -7.81 22.93
CA ALA A 183 4.51 -8.99 22.10
C ALA A 183 3.81 -8.67 20.76
N ALA A 184 2.83 -7.76 20.76
CA ALA A 184 2.15 -7.29 19.56
C ALA A 184 3.09 -6.58 18.58
N ARG A 185 4.05 -5.79 19.09
CA ARG A 185 5.06 -5.13 18.24
C ARG A 185 5.97 -6.15 17.55
N GLU A 186 6.43 -7.17 18.28
CA GLU A 186 7.22 -8.26 17.68
C GLU A 186 6.43 -8.96 16.57
N LEU A 187 5.16 -9.28 16.82
CA LEU A 187 4.30 -9.91 15.82
C LEU A 187 4.07 -9.03 14.60
N LEU A 188 3.97 -7.70 14.78
CA LEU A 188 3.82 -6.75 13.67
C LEU A 188 5.12 -6.55 12.90
N LEU A 189 6.28 -6.71 13.53
CA LEU A 189 7.59 -6.62 12.89
C LEU A 189 7.95 -7.87 12.09
N ASP A 190 7.39 -9.04 12.45
CA ASP A 190 7.57 -10.25 11.66
C ASP A 190 6.84 -10.14 10.31
N PRO A 191 7.57 -10.19 9.17
CA PRO A 191 6.98 -9.90 7.88
C PRO A 191 5.85 -10.86 7.48
N GLU A 192 5.98 -12.15 7.79
CA GLU A 192 4.96 -13.15 7.43
C GLU A 192 3.70 -12.97 8.26
N SER A 193 3.85 -12.78 9.56
CA SER A 193 2.74 -12.49 10.48
C SER A 193 2.03 -11.19 10.10
N ASN A 194 2.78 -10.17 9.69
CA ASN A 194 2.23 -8.90 9.27
C ASN A 194 1.37 -9.03 7.99
N VAL A 195 1.82 -9.83 7.01
CA VAL A 195 1.02 -10.16 5.81
C VAL A 195 -0.22 -10.96 6.17
N ALA A 196 -0.12 -11.93 7.08
CA ALA A 196 -1.28 -12.69 7.56
C ALA A 196 -2.31 -11.79 8.25
N LEU A 197 -1.85 -10.82 9.05
CA LEU A 197 -2.69 -9.81 9.68
C LEU A 197 -3.36 -8.87 8.66
N LEU A 198 -2.63 -8.46 7.61
CA LEU A 198 -3.23 -7.69 6.51
C LEU A 198 -4.34 -8.46 5.82
N ALA A 199 -4.10 -9.72 5.48
CA ALA A 199 -5.12 -10.58 4.87
C ALA A 199 -6.34 -10.76 5.80
N GLY A 200 -6.11 -10.91 7.12
CA GLY A 200 -7.13 -10.92 8.15
C GLY A 200 -7.95 -9.63 8.20
N LYS A 201 -7.29 -8.46 8.14
CA LYS A 201 -7.95 -7.14 8.06
C LYS A 201 -8.85 -7.05 6.85
N MET A 202 -8.37 -7.45 5.67
CA MET A 202 -9.17 -7.41 4.44
C MET A 202 -10.37 -8.35 4.52
N ALA A 203 -10.20 -9.55 5.09
CA ALA A 203 -11.29 -10.50 5.26
C ALA A 203 -12.36 -9.99 6.24
N ARG A 204 -11.95 -9.43 7.36
CA ARG A 204 -12.83 -8.81 8.35
C ARG A 204 -13.64 -7.67 7.74
N LEU A 205 -12.95 -6.69 7.13
CA LEU A 205 -13.60 -5.54 6.50
C LEU A 205 -14.58 -5.98 5.38
N LYS A 206 -14.19 -6.96 4.57
CA LYS A 206 -15.04 -7.54 3.53
C LYS A 206 -16.34 -8.11 4.11
N ALA A 207 -16.24 -8.86 5.21
CA ALA A 207 -17.40 -9.42 5.93
C ALA A 207 -18.27 -8.31 6.54
N GLU A 208 -17.66 -7.30 7.19
CA GLU A 208 -18.37 -6.18 7.81
C GLU A 208 -19.11 -5.30 6.79
N LEU A 209 -18.62 -5.24 5.55
CA LEU A 209 -19.29 -4.58 4.42
C LEU A 209 -20.38 -5.44 3.79
N GLY A 210 -20.59 -6.68 4.25
CA GLY A 210 -21.62 -7.58 3.74
C GLY A 210 -21.27 -8.30 2.43
N PHE A 211 -20.01 -8.29 2.00
CA PHE A 211 -19.58 -9.03 0.81
C PHE A 211 -19.41 -10.53 1.12
N SER A 212 -19.66 -11.36 0.10
CA SER A 212 -19.48 -12.81 0.23
C SER A 212 -18.09 -13.20 0.70
N THR A 213 -18.02 -14.00 1.75
CA THR A 213 -16.76 -14.56 2.27
C THR A 213 -16.29 -15.80 1.53
N CYS A 214 -17.14 -16.39 0.67
CA CYS A 214 -16.87 -17.66 0.00
C CYS A 214 -15.93 -17.53 -1.22
N SER A 215 -15.85 -16.35 -1.84
CA SER A 215 -15.06 -16.10 -3.04
C SER A 215 -14.26 -14.79 -2.94
N PRO A 216 -13.09 -14.69 -3.59
CA PRO A 216 -12.38 -13.41 -3.67
C PRO A 216 -13.14 -12.42 -4.55
N LEU A 217 -13.01 -11.13 -4.23
CA LEU A 217 -13.46 -10.03 -5.08
C LEU A 217 -12.48 -9.89 -6.27
N ILE A 218 -13.01 -9.71 -7.48
CA ILE A 218 -12.24 -9.55 -8.70
C ILE A 218 -12.74 -8.30 -9.42
N ALA A 219 -11.92 -7.25 -9.50
CA ALA A 219 -12.31 -5.94 -10.05
C ALA A 219 -12.88 -6.01 -11.48
N SER A 220 -12.34 -6.91 -12.32
CA SER A 220 -12.81 -7.10 -13.71
C SER A 220 -14.12 -7.88 -13.84
N ARG A 221 -14.67 -8.43 -12.74
CA ARG A 221 -15.91 -9.20 -12.79
C ARG A 221 -17.15 -8.32 -12.83
N SER A 222 -17.15 -7.23 -12.09
CA SER A 222 -18.25 -6.28 -12.08
C SER A 222 -17.84 -4.93 -11.47
N PRO A 223 -18.52 -3.83 -11.82
CA PRO A 223 -18.32 -2.51 -11.20
C PRO A 223 -18.49 -2.55 -9.68
N MET A 224 -19.43 -3.36 -9.19
CA MET A 224 -19.66 -3.53 -7.75
C MET A 224 -18.46 -4.16 -7.05
N GLU A 225 -17.81 -5.19 -7.62
CA GLU A 225 -16.62 -5.79 -7.04
C GLU A 225 -15.40 -4.85 -7.14
N ALA A 226 -15.28 -4.08 -8.22
CA ALA A 226 -14.27 -3.03 -8.33
C ALA A 226 -14.45 -1.96 -7.24
N LYS A 227 -15.69 -1.49 -7.02
CA LYS A 227 -16.03 -0.57 -5.94
C LYS A 227 -15.75 -1.15 -4.57
N ALA A 228 -16.06 -2.42 -4.35
CA ALA A 228 -15.77 -3.12 -3.10
C ALA A 228 -14.26 -3.16 -2.80
N ILE A 229 -13.44 -3.47 -3.80
CA ILE A 229 -11.97 -3.45 -3.68
C ILE A 229 -11.46 -2.04 -3.38
N ALA A 230 -11.97 -1.02 -4.08
CA ALA A 230 -11.64 0.38 -3.81
C ALA A 230 -12.01 0.78 -2.38
N THR A 231 -13.17 0.34 -1.88
CA THR A 231 -13.61 0.58 -0.50
C THR A 231 -12.68 -0.09 0.50
N LEU A 232 -12.29 -1.34 0.29
CA LEU A 232 -11.33 -2.03 1.16
C LEU A 232 -9.98 -1.32 1.21
N ALA A 233 -9.48 -0.87 0.06
CA ALA A 233 -8.26 -0.08 -0.02
C ALA A 233 -8.40 1.26 0.74
N TYR A 234 -9.52 1.98 0.57
CA TYR A 234 -9.80 3.19 1.33
C TYR A 234 -9.79 2.94 2.84
N LEU A 235 -10.45 1.90 3.30
CA LEU A 235 -10.53 1.54 4.73
C LEU A 235 -9.17 1.10 5.31
N HIS A 236 -8.24 0.64 4.47
CA HIS A 236 -6.90 0.31 4.92
C HIS A 236 -6.09 1.55 5.29
N ASN A 237 -6.09 2.57 4.43
CA ASN A 237 -5.20 3.74 4.55
C ASN A 237 -5.94 5.03 4.96
N GLY A 238 -7.24 5.16 4.65
CA GLY A 238 -8.07 6.32 4.97
C GLY A 238 -7.92 7.50 4.02
N LYS A 239 -7.14 7.40 2.94
CA LYS A 239 -6.89 8.49 1.98
C LYS A 239 -7.63 8.23 0.67
N LEU A 240 -8.26 9.27 0.10
CA LEU A 240 -9.11 9.15 -1.08
C LEU A 240 -8.36 8.79 -2.37
N ASP A 241 -7.09 9.12 -2.47
CA ASP A 241 -6.24 8.79 -3.63
C ASP A 241 -5.68 7.35 -3.58
N TYR A 242 -5.72 6.71 -2.40
CA TYR A 242 -5.18 5.38 -2.19
C TYR A 242 -5.89 4.29 -3.01
N PRO A 243 -7.23 4.24 -3.10
CA PRO A 243 -7.95 3.26 -3.93
C PRO A 243 -7.50 3.23 -5.38
N ALA A 244 -7.35 4.41 -6.00
CA ALA A 244 -6.92 4.52 -7.39
C ALA A 244 -5.50 3.98 -7.59
N ARG A 245 -4.59 4.21 -6.63
CA ARG A 245 -3.23 3.64 -6.68
C ARG A 245 -3.27 2.12 -6.56
N ILE A 246 -4.02 1.58 -5.61
CA ILE A 246 -4.12 0.13 -5.41
C ILE A 246 -4.71 -0.55 -6.64
N LEU A 247 -5.79 -0.03 -7.21
CA LEU A 247 -6.37 -0.58 -8.45
C LEU A 247 -5.36 -0.55 -9.62
N ARG A 248 -4.56 0.50 -9.74
CA ARG A 248 -3.48 0.59 -10.73
C ARG A 248 -2.40 -0.49 -10.49
N TYR A 249 -1.94 -0.67 -9.25
CA TYR A 249 -0.96 -1.71 -8.92
C TYR A 249 -1.52 -3.12 -9.14
N MET A 250 -2.80 -3.33 -8.89
CA MET A 250 -3.45 -4.61 -9.20
C MET A 250 -3.48 -4.93 -10.70
N GLN A 251 -3.23 -3.95 -11.57
CA GLN A 251 -3.13 -4.12 -13.03
C GLN A 251 -1.67 -4.12 -13.53
N ASP A 252 -0.69 -3.92 -12.64
CA ASP A 252 0.73 -3.86 -13.01
C ASP A 252 1.24 -5.21 -13.50
N PRO A 253 1.76 -5.31 -14.75
CA PRO A 253 2.22 -6.59 -15.31
C PRO A 253 3.38 -7.23 -14.53
N ALA A 254 4.26 -6.43 -13.91
CA ALA A 254 5.38 -6.95 -13.13
C ALA A 254 4.88 -7.59 -11.82
N LEU A 255 3.90 -6.98 -11.15
CA LEU A 255 3.27 -7.54 -9.95
C LEU A 255 2.47 -8.80 -10.29
N HIS A 256 1.73 -8.82 -11.41
CA HIS A 256 1.06 -10.03 -11.90
C HIS A 256 2.05 -11.14 -12.20
N GLY A 257 3.12 -10.83 -12.93
CA GLY A 257 4.19 -11.80 -13.21
C GLY A 257 4.81 -12.33 -11.93
N LEU A 258 5.06 -11.47 -10.93
CA LEU A 258 5.62 -11.88 -9.65
C LEU A 258 4.68 -12.89 -8.95
N ILE A 259 3.40 -12.61 -8.84
CA ILE A 259 2.45 -13.42 -8.07
C ILE A 259 2.08 -14.70 -8.82
N PHE A 260 1.79 -14.65 -10.11
CA PHE A 260 1.21 -15.77 -10.86
C PHE A 260 2.22 -16.54 -11.70
N SER A 261 3.49 -16.06 -11.87
CA SER A 261 4.50 -16.88 -12.51
C SER A 261 4.76 -18.15 -11.69
N GLN A 262 4.67 -19.30 -12.33
CA GLN A 262 5.22 -20.53 -11.75
C GLN A 262 6.74 -20.33 -11.67
N GLN A 263 7.36 -20.54 -10.50
CA GLN A 263 8.79 -20.77 -10.44
C GLN A 263 9.06 -22.02 -11.29
N ARG A 264 9.64 -21.84 -12.48
CA ARG A 264 10.30 -22.97 -13.15
C ARG A 264 11.32 -23.48 -12.15
N SER A 265 11.08 -24.66 -11.62
CA SER A 265 12.06 -25.33 -10.78
C SER A 265 13.34 -25.44 -11.59
N ALA A 266 14.45 -25.00 -11.03
CA ALA A 266 15.79 -25.05 -11.64
C ALA A 266 16.29 -26.48 -11.97
N LEU A 267 15.40 -27.48 -11.83
CA LEU A 267 15.67 -28.90 -12.18
C LEU A 267 15.44 -29.23 -13.67
N SER A 268 14.85 -28.34 -14.48
CA SER A 268 14.67 -28.59 -15.90
C SER A 268 15.90 -28.24 -16.77
N ASP A 269 16.93 -27.63 -16.20
CA ASP A 269 18.15 -27.26 -16.93
C ASP A 269 19.29 -28.29 -16.74
N LEU A 270 18.99 -29.43 -16.11
CA LEU A 270 19.94 -30.53 -15.85
C LEU A 270 19.59 -31.84 -16.55
N ILE A 271 18.69 -31.80 -17.58
CA ILE A 271 18.36 -32.99 -18.41
C ILE A 271 18.74 -32.71 -19.86
#